data_0f1f6744b4f7c02fa7b8f92666f370e0
#
_entry.id   0f1f6744b4f7c02fa7b8f92666f370e0
#
_cell.length_a   1.000
_cell.length_b   1.000
_cell.length_c   1.000
_cell.angle_alpha   90.00
_cell.angle_beta   90.00
_cell.angle_gamma   90.00
#
_symmetry.space_group_name_H-M   'P 1'
#
loop_
_entity.id
_entity.type
_entity.pdbx_description
1 polymer ?
#
loop_
_entity_poly.entity_id
_entity_poly.type
_entity_poly.pdbx_seq_one_letter_code
_entity_poly.pdbx_strand_id
1 'polypeptide(L)'
;MSMATHQGTAEDTEFNAILREKGILPPLPKPTEATPPPSPDKQRRDLVQEMSYSQLTEELEALEDRGGVNLEEDMRFLELYRQKRLEEMREAIRKAKFGSYGEVTKCDWTQSVSNAGEGVNVVVHLAQKGNKACTVVDQHLRTLAARYPTVKFLRGEASLCVPNFPDSNLPTIIVYCEGNVKAQYVGSRALGGYPCSISDLEQRLAKAGAISLAEMDETDDNSRVERSNGVTRIRAGGTSHYRQASDSDSD
;
A
#
# COMPACT_ATOMS: atom_id res chain seq x y z
N MET A 1 17.33 28.79 33.61
CA MET A 1 18.73 28.58 33.25
C MET A 1 18.78 27.67 32.03
N SER A 2 18.96 28.29 30.88
CA SER A 2 18.96 27.63 29.58
C SER A 2 20.38 27.20 29.25
N MET A 3 20.61 25.90 29.12
CA MET A 3 21.92 25.38 28.66
C MET A 3 21.93 25.37 27.13
N ALA A 4 22.66 26.33 26.59
CA ALA A 4 22.97 26.35 25.17
C ALA A 4 24.00 25.25 24.89
N THR A 5 23.61 24.22 24.13
CA THR A 5 24.53 23.23 23.56
C THR A 5 25.29 23.88 22.42
N HIS A 6 26.57 24.21 22.71
CA HIS A 6 27.52 24.64 21.71
C HIS A 6 27.89 23.45 20.81
N GLN A 7 27.34 23.40 19.61
CA GLN A 7 27.88 22.58 18.53
C GLN A 7 29.13 23.28 17.98
N GLY A 8 30.27 22.99 18.61
CA GLY A 8 31.57 23.40 18.08
C GLY A 8 31.85 22.57 16.83
N THR A 9 32.02 23.22 15.69
CA THR A 9 32.76 22.70 14.56
C THR A 9 34.13 22.29 15.09
N ALA A 10 34.40 20.98 15.13
CA ALA A 10 35.72 20.47 15.56
C ALA A 10 36.73 20.85 14.50
N GLU A 11 37.36 22.03 14.66
CA GLU A 11 38.57 22.36 13.95
C GLU A 11 39.62 21.32 14.34
N ASP A 12 40.16 20.64 13.33
CA ASP A 12 41.12 19.57 13.55
C ASP A 12 42.41 20.22 14.06
N THR A 13 42.72 19.96 15.31
CA THR A 13 43.97 20.51 15.94
C THR A 13 45.19 19.79 15.38
N GLU A 14 46.34 20.48 15.30
CA GLU A 14 47.62 19.89 14.88
C GLU A 14 47.94 18.59 15.63
N PHE A 15 47.51 18.50 16.88
CA PHE A 15 47.68 17.31 17.69
C PHE A 15 46.88 16.12 17.15
N ASN A 16 45.64 16.33 16.72
CA ASN A 16 44.80 15.29 16.11
C ASN A 16 45.36 14.84 14.74
N ALA A 17 45.93 15.74 13.98
CA ALA A 17 46.62 15.41 12.73
C ALA A 17 47.79 14.45 12.96
N ILE A 18 48.62 14.72 13.98
CA ILE A 18 49.76 13.85 14.38
C ILE A 18 49.24 12.46 14.86
N LEU A 19 48.14 12.41 15.59
CA LEU A 19 47.54 11.14 16.04
C LEU A 19 47.01 10.31 14.89
N ARG A 20 46.53 10.94 13.82
CA ARG A 20 46.07 10.24 12.60
C ARG A 20 47.30 9.74 11.78
N GLU A 21 48.35 10.52 11.68
CA GLU A 21 49.60 10.11 11.01
C GLU A 21 50.17 8.86 11.68
N LYS A 22 50.05 8.78 13.00
CA LYS A 22 50.51 7.61 13.80
C LYS A 22 49.50 6.46 13.86
N GLY A 23 48.36 6.56 13.16
CA GLY A 23 47.35 5.50 13.13
C GLY A 23 46.56 5.30 14.42
N ILE A 24 46.62 6.24 15.37
CA ILE A 24 45.90 6.18 16.65
C ILE A 24 44.47 6.67 16.49
N LEU A 25 44.21 7.64 15.60
CA LEU A 25 42.86 8.13 15.24
C LEU A 25 42.52 7.71 13.81
N PRO A 26 41.22 7.39 13.56
CA PRO A 26 40.75 7.07 12.21
C PRO A 26 40.96 8.29 11.28
N PRO A 27 41.18 8.06 9.97
CA PRO A 27 41.31 9.15 9.00
C PRO A 27 40.04 10.01 8.98
N LEU A 28 40.19 11.31 8.74
CA LEU A 28 39.04 12.20 8.53
C LEU A 28 38.12 11.61 7.45
N PRO A 29 36.81 11.62 7.66
CA PRO A 29 35.90 11.31 6.56
C PRO A 29 36.23 12.26 5.41
N LYS A 30 36.52 11.70 4.23
CA LYS A 30 36.73 12.52 3.03
C LYS A 30 35.52 13.45 2.91
N PRO A 31 35.74 14.76 2.62
CA PRO A 31 34.62 15.66 2.35
C PRO A 31 33.77 14.98 1.29
N THR A 32 32.53 14.64 1.65
CA THR A 32 31.56 14.16 0.68
C THR A 32 31.41 15.34 -0.28
N GLU A 33 31.92 15.23 -1.49
CA GLU A 33 31.64 16.22 -2.53
C GLU A 33 30.16 16.37 -2.57
N ALA A 34 29.66 17.52 -2.11
CA ALA A 34 28.24 17.82 -2.18
C ALA A 34 27.88 17.73 -3.66
N THR A 35 27.10 16.72 -4.02
CA THR A 35 26.57 16.60 -5.38
C THR A 35 25.94 17.93 -5.73
N PRO A 36 26.37 18.59 -6.83
CA PRO A 36 25.80 19.87 -7.20
C PRO A 36 24.27 19.74 -7.25
N PRO A 37 23.52 20.76 -6.80
CA PRO A 37 22.05 20.69 -6.82
C PRO A 37 21.62 20.38 -8.26
N PRO A 38 20.61 19.50 -8.45
CA PRO A 38 20.15 19.13 -9.77
C PRO A 38 19.76 20.39 -10.55
N SER A 39 20.06 20.42 -11.85
CA SER A 39 19.72 21.56 -12.70
C SER A 39 18.22 21.88 -12.60
N PRO A 40 17.81 23.14 -12.74
CA PRO A 40 16.40 23.54 -12.68
C PRO A 40 15.49 22.71 -13.61
N ASP A 41 16.00 22.36 -14.80
CA ASP A 41 15.29 21.52 -15.77
C ASP A 41 15.09 20.09 -15.28
N LYS A 42 16.05 19.53 -14.53
CA LYS A 42 15.93 18.20 -13.95
C LYS A 42 14.92 18.20 -12.82
N GLN A 43 14.97 19.17 -11.92
CA GLN A 43 14.00 19.31 -10.83
C GLN A 43 12.58 19.45 -11.38
N ARG A 44 12.40 20.23 -12.44
CA ARG A 44 11.09 20.40 -13.10
C ARG A 44 10.59 19.10 -13.72
N ARG A 45 11.44 18.34 -14.40
CA ARG A 45 11.08 17.03 -14.94
C ARG A 45 10.66 16.05 -13.87
N ASP A 46 11.43 16.00 -12.78
CA ASP A 46 11.16 15.10 -11.66
C ASP A 46 9.80 15.44 -11.01
N LEU A 47 9.50 16.73 -10.78
CA LEU A 47 8.20 17.18 -10.27
C LEU A 47 7.03 16.81 -11.19
N VAL A 48 7.16 17.06 -12.49
CA VAL A 48 6.10 16.75 -13.45
C VAL A 48 5.91 15.24 -13.62
N GLN A 49 6.97 14.45 -13.44
CA GLN A 49 6.90 13.01 -13.51
C GLN A 49 6.10 12.39 -12.35
N GLU A 50 6.06 13.05 -11.19
CA GLU A 50 5.29 12.63 -10.01
C GLU A 50 3.83 13.11 -10.05
N MET A 51 3.49 14.07 -10.91
CA MET A 51 2.12 14.62 -11.00
C MET A 51 1.13 13.61 -11.56
N SER A 52 -0.06 13.59 -10.98
CA SER A 52 -1.20 12.83 -11.48
C SER A 52 -1.79 13.47 -12.74
N TYR A 53 -2.65 12.73 -13.47
CA TYR A 53 -3.32 13.25 -14.67
C TYR A 53 -4.17 14.50 -14.38
N SER A 54 -4.88 14.53 -13.23
CA SER A 54 -5.69 15.69 -12.82
C SER A 54 -4.82 16.92 -12.55
N GLN A 55 -3.72 16.76 -11.82
CA GLN A 55 -2.77 17.84 -11.53
C GLN A 55 -2.12 18.39 -12.80
N LEU A 56 -1.77 17.53 -13.75
CA LEU A 56 -1.25 17.98 -15.05
C LEU A 56 -2.28 18.77 -15.85
N THR A 57 -3.56 18.42 -15.75
CA THR A 57 -4.64 19.15 -16.42
C THR A 57 -4.86 20.52 -15.77
N GLU A 58 -4.91 20.59 -14.45
CA GLU A 58 -5.03 21.84 -13.68
C GLU A 58 -3.86 22.79 -13.94
N GLU A 59 -2.63 22.26 -13.99
CA GLU A 59 -1.45 23.08 -14.27
C GLU A 59 -1.43 23.61 -15.73
N LEU A 60 -1.95 22.83 -16.71
CA LEU A 60 -2.13 23.30 -18.07
C LEU A 60 -3.13 24.45 -18.15
N GLU A 61 -4.28 24.32 -17.50
CA GLU A 61 -5.30 25.38 -17.43
C GLU A 61 -4.74 26.65 -16.73
N ALA A 62 -4.00 26.46 -15.63
CA ALA A 62 -3.36 27.56 -14.91
C ALA A 62 -2.28 28.28 -15.74
N LEU A 63 -1.59 27.57 -16.63
CA LEU A 63 -0.61 28.16 -17.55
C LEU A 63 -1.27 28.96 -18.66
N GLU A 64 -2.38 28.48 -19.23
CA GLU A 64 -3.16 29.21 -20.22
C GLU A 64 -3.62 30.58 -19.67
N ASP A 65 -4.09 30.61 -18.42
CA ASP A 65 -4.55 31.83 -17.76
C ASP A 65 -3.41 32.79 -17.39
N ARG A 66 -2.24 32.22 -17.01
CA ARG A 66 -1.11 33.02 -16.51
C ARG A 66 -0.33 33.71 -17.60
N GLY A 67 -0.24 33.11 -18.79
CA GLY A 67 0.61 33.56 -19.88
C GLY A 67 2.10 33.59 -19.48
N GLY A 68 3.00 33.68 -20.42
CA GLY A 68 4.43 33.75 -20.10
C GLY A 68 5.29 33.74 -21.35
N VAL A 69 6.59 34.06 -21.19
CA VAL A 69 7.55 34.20 -22.32
C VAL A 69 7.82 32.86 -23.02
N ASN A 70 7.67 31.73 -22.32
CA ASN A 70 7.90 30.37 -22.85
C ASN A 70 6.64 29.49 -22.77
N LEU A 71 5.47 30.11 -22.83
CA LEU A 71 4.19 29.44 -22.67
C LEU A 71 4.01 28.22 -23.57
N GLU A 72 4.36 28.34 -24.85
CA GLU A 72 4.22 27.25 -25.82
C GLU A 72 5.12 26.04 -25.50
N GLU A 73 6.34 26.27 -25.05
CA GLU A 73 7.27 25.18 -24.69
C GLU A 73 6.81 24.48 -23.41
N ASP A 74 6.35 25.25 -22.44
CA ASP A 74 5.84 24.75 -21.16
C ASP A 74 4.56 23.95 -21.37
N MET A 75 3.64 24.43 -22.18
CA MET A 75 2.42 23.71 -22.52
C MET A 75 2.71 22.40 -23.25
N ARG A 76 3.60 22.42 -24.26
CA ARG A 76 4.00 21.20 -24.98
C ARG A 76 4.62 20.17 -24.06
N PHE A 77 5.45 20.62 -23.14
CA PHE A 77 6.10 19.75 -22.16
C PHE A 77 5.07 19.07 -21.24
N LEU A 78 4.15 19.81 -20.65
CA LEU A 78 3.10 19.26 -19.79
C LEU A 78 2.12 18.36 -20.57
N GLU A 79 1.77 18.73 -21.78
CA GLU A 79 0.89 17.93 -22.62
C GLU A 79 1.50 16.57 -22.99
N LEU A 80 2.82 16.51 -23.22
CA LEU A 80 3.53 15.26 -23.46
C LEU A 80 3.44 14.33 -22.25
N TYR A 81 3.60 14.87 -21.03
CA TYR A 81 3.45 14.08 -19.81
C TYR A 81 2.01 13.65 -19.56
N ARG A 82 1.04 14.53 -19.84
CA ARG A 82 -0.40 14.20 -19.78
C ARG A 82 -0.75 13.06 -20.73
N GLN A 83 -0.27 13.10 -21.97
CA GLN A 83 -0.48 12.03 -22.93
C GLN A 83 0.16 10.71 -22.48
N LYS A 84 1.38 10.77 -21.94
CA LYS A 84 2.06 9.60 -21.38
C LYS A 84 1.26 8.97 -20.23
N ARG A 85 0.75 9.77 -19.31
CA ARG A 85 -0.10 9.29 -18.21
C ARG A 85 -1.39 8.66 -18.71
N LEU A 86 -2.02 9.29 -19.72
CA LEU A 86 -3.23 8.73 -20.32
C LEU A 86 -2.96 7.36 -20.98
N GLU A 87 -1.81 7.21 -21.62
CA GLU A 87 -1.42 5.94 -22.23
C GLU A 87 -1.11 4.88 -21.17
N GLU A 88 -0.41 5.23 -20.10
CA GLU A 88 -0.18 4.37 -18.92
C GLU A 88 -1.51 3.90 -18.31
N MET A 89 -2.48 4.81 -18.12
CA MET A 89 -3.82 4.47 -17.63
C MET A 89 -4.56 3.52 -18.58
N ARG A 90 -4.51 3.78 -19.89
CA ARG A 90 -5.12 2.89 -20.90
C ARG A 90 -4.50 1.49 -20.89
N GLU A 91 -3.18 1.43 -20.72
CA GLU A 91 -2.50 0.15 -20.55
C GLU A 91 -2.88 -0.56 -19.26
N ALA A 92 -2.98 0.16 -18.14
CA ALA A 92 -3.43 -0.38 -16.87
C ALA A 92 -4.85 -0.96 -16.98
N ILE A 93 -5.78 -0.23 -17.60
CA ILE A 93 -7.14 -0.72 -17.87
C ILE A 93 -7.11 -1.95 -18.78
N ARG A 94 -6.27 -1.97 -19.80
CA ARG A 94 -6.12 -3.13 -20.70
C ARG A 94 -5.55 -4.36 -19.97
N LYS A 95 -4.68 -4.16 -19.00
CA LYS A 95 -4.11 -5.20 -18.13
C LYS A 95 -5.11 -5.64 -17.05
N ALA A 96 -6.04 -4.78 -16.67
CA ALA A 96 -7.08 -5.04 -15.65
C ALA A 96 -8.17 -5.98 -16.20
N LYS A 97 -7.81 -7.26 -16.38
CA LYS A 97 -8.72 -8.29 -16.94
C LYS A 97 -9.62 -8.95 -15.91
N PHE A 98 -9.31 -8.81 -14.65
CA PHE A 98 -9.95 -9.50 -13.55
C PHE A 98 -10.73 -8.48 -12.68
N GLY A 99 -10.78 -8.59 -11.40
CA GLY A 99 -11.50 -7.69 -10.51
C GLY A 99 -12.60 -8.40 -9.73
N SER A 100 -12.73 -9.71 -9.95
CA SER A 100 -13.66 -10.56 -9.22
C SER A 100 -12.94 -11.73 -8.56
N TYR A 101 -13.52 -12.21 -7.45
CA TYR A 101 -13.06 -13.38 -6.74
C TYR A 101 -13.81 -14.60 -7.28
N GLY A 102 -13.16 -15.36 -8.13
CA GLY A 102 -13.73 -16.52 -8.83
C GLY A 102 -13.56 -17.83 -8.06
N GLU A 103 -14.23 -18.86 -8.52
CA GLU A 103 -14.03 -20.23 -8.02
C GLU A 103 -13.23 -21.05 -9.03
N VAL A 104 -12.44 -21.99 -8.52
CA VAL A 104 -11.65 -22.95 -9.33
C VAL A 104 -11.91 -24.36 -8.84
N THR A 105 -12.11 -25.26 -9.81
CA THR A 105 -12.22 -26.70 -9.57
C THR A 105 -10.92 -27.40 -9.96
N LYS A 106 -10.78 -28.68 -9.58
CA LYS A 106 -9.63 -29.48 -9.98
C LYS A 106 -9.51 -29.60 -11.50
N CYS A 107 -10.64 -29.69 -12.20
CA CYS A 107 -10.64 -29.82 -13.67
C CYS A 107 -10.13 -28.55 -14.36
N ASP A 108 -10.51 -27.39 -13.81
CA ASP A 108 -10.16 -26.09 -14.39
C ASP A 108 -8.82 -25.54 -13.90
N TRP A 109 -8.18 -26.25 -12.96
CA TRP A 109 -6.96 -25.77 -12.31
C TRP A 109 -5.86 -25.43 -13.32
N THR A 110 -5.56 -26.35 -14.21
CA THR A 110 -4.50 -26.16 -15.20
C THR A 110 -4.78 -24.96 -16.09
N GLN A 111 -6.00 -24.81 -16.56
CA GLN A 111 -6.39 -23.69 -17.44
C GLN A 111 -6.48 -22.36 -16.69
N SER A 112 -7.03 -22.38 -15.48
CA SER A 112 -7.30 -21.15 -14.72
C SER A 112 -6.12 -20.65 -13.90
N VAL A 113 -5.21 -21.55 -13.50
CA VAL A 113 -4.07 -21.24 -12.64
C VAL A 113 -2.75 -21.34 -13.41
N SER A 114 -2.42 -22.52 -13.96
CA SER A 114 -1.14 -22.72 -14.61
C SER A 114 -1.03 -22.02 -15.96
N ASN A 115 -2.12 -21.96 -16.72
CA ASN A 115 -2.19 -21.34 -18.05
C ASN A 115 -2.99 -20.03 -18.03
N ALA A 116 -2.89 -19.25 -16.96
CA ALA A 116 -3.63 -18.01 -16.81
C ALA A 116 -3.20 -16.90 -17.80
N GLY A 117 -2.04 -17.03 -18.42
CA GLY A 117 -1.45 -16.09 -19.38
C GLY A 117 -0.11 -15.52 -18.92
N GLU A 118 0.65 -14.98 -19.88
CA GLU A 118 1.94 -14.35 -19.59
C GLU A 118 1.76 -13.08 -18.74
N GLY A 119 2.61 -12.92 -17.72
CA GLY A 119 2.61 -11.79 -16.81
C GLY A 119 1.41 -11.73 -15.85
N VAL A 120 0.56 -12.77 -15.81
CA VAL A 120 -0.60 -12.80 -14.92
C VAL A 120 -0.22 -13.45 -13.59
N ASN A 121 -0.39 -12.72 -12.51
CA ASN A 121 -0.33 -13.27 -11.16
C ASN A 121 -1.66 -13.89 -10.78
N VAL A 122 -1.63 -15.11 -10.22
CA VAL A 122 -2.82 -15.81 -9.74
C VAL A 122 -2.68 -16.13 -8.26
N VAL A 123 -3.64 -15.68 -7.48
CA VAL A 123 -3.73 -15.96 -6.04
C VAL A 123 -4.84 -16.97 -5.81
N VAL A 124 -4.47 -18.16 -5.36
CA VAL A 124 -5.43 -19.24 -5.08
C VAL A 124 -5.57 -19.43 -3.58
N HIS A 125 -6.79 -19.31 -3.07
CA HIS A 125 -7.13 -19.65 -1.71
C HIS A 125 -7.76 -21.03 -1.64
N LEU A 126 -7.07 -21.97 -1.02
CA LEU A 126 -7.64 -23.28 -0.65
C LEU A 126 -8.43 -23.09 0.66
N ALA A 127 -9.71 -23.30 0.57
CA ALA A 127 -10.66 -23.08 1.65
C ALA A 127 -11.53 -24.31 1.90
N GLN A 128 -12.16 -24.36 3.06
CA GLN A 128 -13.16 -25.34 3.42
C GLN A 128 -14.42 -24.63 3.91
N LYS A 129 -15.58 -25.11 3.49
CA LYS A 129 -16.87 -24.59 3.96
C LYS A 129 -17.00 -24.81 5.47
N GLY A 130 -17.49 -23.78 6.18
CA GLY A 130 -17.67 -23.82 7.64
C GLY A 130 -16.43 -23.47 8.46
N ASN A 131 -15.25 -23.34 7.85
CA ASN A 131 -14.07 -22.87 8.54
C ASN A 131 -14.09 -21.33 8.68
N LYS A 132 -14.14 -20.85 9.94
CA LYS A 132 -14.23 -19.40 10.24
C LYS A 132 -13.02 -18.61 9.72
N ALA A 133 -11.83 -19.20 9.80
CA ALA A 133 -10.61 -18.54 9.30
C ALA A 133 -10.64 -18.39 7.77
N CYS A 134 -11.13 -19.40 7.04
CA CYS A 134 -11.32 -19.31 5.59
C CYS A 134 -12.35 -18.23 5.22
N THR A 135 -13.44 -18.10 6.00
CA THR A 135 -14.46 -17.06 5.75
C THR A 135 -13.89 -15.65 5.85
N VAL A 136 -13.04 -15.37 6.85
CA VAL A 136 -12.37 -14.07 6.99
C VAL A 136 -11.45 -13.79 5.81
N VAL A 137 -10.63 -14.78 5.41
CA VAL A 137 -9.74 -14.67 4.25
C VAL A 137 -10.53 -14.47 2.96
N ASP A 138 -11.65 -15.16 2.76
CA ASP A 138 -12.53 -14.97 1.61
C ASP A 138 -13.06 -13.53 1.50
N GLN A 139 -13.45 -12.93 2.62
CA GLN A 139 -13.91 -11.53 2.66
C GLN A 139 -12.78 -10.57 2.24
N HIS A 140 -11.58 -10.76 2.79
CA HIS A 140 -10.43 -9.92 2.44
C HIS A 140 -10.03 -10.08 0.97
N LEU A 141 -10.00 -11.32 0.46
CA LEU A 141 -9.63 -11.58 -0.94
C LEU A 141 -10.67 -11.00 -1.93
N ARG A 142 -11.95 -10.95 -1.57
CA ARG A 142 -12.96 -10.24 -2.38
C ARG A 142 -12.68 -8.75 -2.48
N THR A 143 -12.34 -8.12 -1.36
CA THR A 143 -11.96 -6.71 -1.35
C THR A 143 -10.70 -6.45 -2.15
N LEU A 144 -9.68 -7.31 -1.97
CA LEU A 144 -8.42 -7.21 -2.72
C LEU A 144 -8.61 -7.48 -4.21
N ALA A 145 -9.49 -8.40 -4.61
CA ALA A 145 -9.79 -8.65 -6.01
C ALA A 145 -10.38 -7.43 -6.72
N ALA A 146 -11.26 -6.69 -6.06
CA ALA A 146 -11.80 -5.45 -6.58
C ALA A 146 -10.74 -4.33 -6.67
N ARG A 147 -9.81 -4.29 -5.70
CA ARG A 147 -8.72 -3.29 -5.63
C ARG A 147 -7.61 -3.56 -6.64
N TYR A 148 -7.29 -4.83 -6.91
CA TYR A 148 -6.20 -5.25 -7.80
C TYR A 148 -6.72 -6.03 -9.01
N PRO A 149 -7.35 -5.38 -10.00
CA PRO A 149 -7.95 -6.05 -11.15
C PRO A 149 -6.93 -6.64 -12.13
N THR A 150 -5.64 -6.38 -11.94
CA THR A 150 -4.54 -6.99 -12.71
C THR A 150 -4.22 -8.40 -12.24
N VAL A 151 -4.65 -8.77 -11.02
CA VAL A 151 -4.38 -10.07 -10.39
C VAL A 151 -5.63 -10.94 -10.40
N LYS A 152 -5.46 -12.22 -10.73
CA LYS A 152 -6.54 -13.20 -10.71
C LYS A 152 -6.66 -13.83 -9.33
N PHE A 153 -7.78 -13.59 -8.64
CA PHE A 153 -8.07 -14.19 -7.34
C PHE A 153 -9.06 -15.34 -7.48
N LEU A 154 -8.69 -16.51 -6.96
CA LEU A 154 -9.48 -17.73 -7.08
C LEU A 154 -9.66 -18.42 -5.72
N ARG A 155 -10.83 -19.02 -5.51
CA ARG A 155 -11.16 -19.88 -4.39
C ARG A 155 -11.28 -21.32 -4.87
N GLY A 156 -10.52 -22.21 -4.25
CA GLY A 156 -10.65 -23.66 -4.45
C GLY A 156 -11.15 -24.34 -3.17
N GLU A 157 -12.10 -25.27 -3.28
CA GLU A 157 -12.43 -26.15 -2.17
C GLU A 157 -11.30 -27.15 -1.97
N ALA A 158 -10.64 -27.11 -0.81
CA ALA A 158 -9.41 -27.85 -0.56
C ALA A 158 -9.57 -29.35 -0.79
N SER A 159 -10.65 -29.94 -0.27
CA SER A 159 -10.94 -31.37 -0.40
C SER A 159 -11.20 -31.83 -1.83
N LEU A 160 -11.70 -30.92 -2.68
CA LEU A 160 -11.98 -31.20 -4.09
C LEU A 160 -10.77 -30.97 -5.00
N CYS A 161 -9.95 -29.96 -4.68
CA CYS A 161 -8.79 -29.59 -5.49
C CYS A 161 -7.59 -30.50 -5.18
N VAL A 162 -7.34 -30.79 -3.90
CA VAL A 162 -6.19 -31.58 -3.43
C VAL A 162 -6.66 -32.73 -2.58
N PRO A 163 -6.56 -33.99 -3.05
CA PRO A 163 -6.95 -35.15 -2.27
C PRO A 163 -6.17 -35.21 -0.93
N ASN A 164 -6.89 -35.53 0.16
CA ASN A 164 -6.32 -35.66 1.51
C ASN A 164 -5.61 -34.41 2.03
N PHE A 165 -6.04 -33.21 1.61
CA PHE A 165 -5.48 -31.98 2.15
C PHE A 165 -5.86 -31.84 3.64
N PRO A 166 -4.87 -31.68 4.55
CA PRO A 166 -5.14 -31.59 5.99
C PRO A 166 -5.91 -30.32 6.35
N ASP A 167 -6.97 -30.44 7.14
CA ASP A 167 -7.79 -29.31 7.60
C ASP A 167 -6.97 -28.33 8.48
N SER A 168 -5.95 -28.84 9.19
CA SER A 168 -5.02 -28.04 9.98
C SER A 168 -4.21 -27.03 9.16
N ASN A 169 -4.07 -27.25 7.86
CA ASN A 169 -3.34 -26.40 6.94
C ASN A 169 -4.21 -25.28 6.34
N LEU A 170 -5.50 -25.23 6.72
CA LEU A 170 -6.42 -24.21 6.22
C LEU A 170 -6.46 -22.99 7.15
N PRO A 171 -6.66 -21.80 6.58
CA PRO A 171 -6.64 -21.45 5.17
C PRO A 171 -5.25 -21.53 4.55
N THR A 172 -5.14 -21.91 3.27
CA THR A 172 -3.86 -21.87 2.52
C THR A 172 -3.99 -20.95 1.32
N ILE A 173 -3.01 -20.06 1.15
CA ILE A 173 -2.92 -19.19 -0.01
C ILE A 173 -1.68 -19.57 -0.81
N ILE A 174 -1.84 -19.75 -2.11
CA ILE A 174 -0.77 -20.06 -3.04
C ILE A 174 -0.73 -18.96 -4.10
N VAL A 175 0.44 -18.38 -4.31
CA VAL A 175 0.67 -17.34 -5.32
C VAL A 175 1.41 -17.98 -6.50
N TYR A 176 0.83 -17.85 -7.67
CA TYR A 176 1.40 -18.28 -8.93
C TYR A 176 1.76 -17.07 -9.80
N CYS A 177 2.85 -17.20 -10.53
CA CYS A 177 3.23 -16.28 -11.60
C CYS A 177 3.70 -17.13 -12.78
N GLU A 178 3.08 -16.94 -13.93
CA GLU A 178 3.42 -17.70 -15.15
C GLU A 178 3.44 -19.21 -14.95
N GLY A 179 2.47 -19.73 -14.22
CA GLY A 179 2.35 -21.15 -13.93
C GLY A 179 3.27 -21.69 -12.82
N ASN A 180 4.21 -20.89 -12.32
CA ASN A 180 5.13 -21.27 -11.27
C ASN A 180 4.68 -20.77 -9.89
N VAL A 181 4.85 -21.57 -8.85
CA VAL A 181 4.59 -21.18 -7.47
C VAL A 181 5.66 -20.18 -7.01
N LYS A 182 5.26 -18.97 -6.69
CA LYS A 182 6.13 -17.91 -6.13
C LYS A 182 6.16 -17.95 -4.61
N ALA A 183 5.00 -18.16 -3.99
CA ALA A 183 4.88 -18.20 -2.54
C ALA A 183 3.71 -19.09 -2.12
N GLN A 184 3.82 -19.66 -0.92
CA GLN A 184 2.78 -20.45 -0.31
C GLN A 184 2.68 -20.09 1.18
N TYR A 185 1.47 -19.77 1.64
CA TYR A 185 1.15 -19.45 3.02
C TYR A 185 0.18 -20.50 3.56
N VAL A 186 0.67 -21.35 4.46
CA VAL A 186 -0.09 -22.51 5.00
C VAL A 186 -0.57 -22.21 6.40
N GLY A 187 -1.89 -22.29 6.61
CA GLY A 187 -2.54 -22.08 7.90
C GLY A 187 -2.62 -20.62 8.33
N SER A 188 -3.49 -20.33 9.29
CA SER A 188 -3.76 -18.97 9.78
C SER A 188 -2.50 -18.26 10.28
N ARG A 189 -1.56 -18.98 10.91
CA ARG A 189 -0.33 -18.40 11.45
C ARG A 189 0.55 -17.76 10.36
N ALA A 190 0.64 -18.40 9.19
CA ALA A 190 1.38 -17.87 8.05
C ALA A 190 0.73 -16.61 7.47
N LEU A 191 -0.58 -16.40 7.71
CA LEU A 191 -1.35 -15.25 7.25
C LEU A 191 -1.43 -14.10 8.26
N GLY A 192 -0.72 -14.18 9.39
CA GLY A 192 -0.73 -13.14 10.43
C GLY A 192 -1.50 -13.51 11.68
N GLY A 193 -2.01 -14.75 11.76
CA GLY A 193 -2.81 -15.25 12.88
C GLY A 193 -4.32 -15.25 12.58
N TYR A 194 -5.13 -15.39 13.62
CA TYR A 194 -6.58 -15.32 13.49
C TYR A 194 -7.14 -14.35 14.55
N PRO A 195 -7.96 -13.39 14.14
CA PRO A 195 -8.30 -13.03 12.76
C PRO A 195 -7.14 -12.31 12.04
N CYS A 196 -6.85 -12.66 10.79
CA CYS A 196 -5.88 -11.93 9.99
C CYS A 196 -6.45 -10.57 9.55
N SER A 197 -5.59 -9.55 9.43
CA SER A 197 -6.01 -8.27 8.86
C SER A 197 -5.86 -8.25 7.33
N ILE A 198 -6.62 -7.39 6.66
CA ILE A 198 -6.49 -7.19 5.22
C ILE A 198 -5.09 -6.66 4.86
N SER A 199 -4.54 -5.77 5.70
CA SER A 199 -3.20 -5.20 5.53
C SER A 199 -2.09 -6.27 5.64
N ASP A 200 -2.21 -7.20 6.60
CA ASP A 200 -1.27 -8.32 6.70
C ASP A 200 -1.26 -9.20 5.47
N LEU A 201 -2.44 -9.47 4.92
CA LEU A 201 -2.59 -10.26 3.71
C LEU A 201 -2.01 -9.52 2.50
N GLU A 202 -2.31 -8.26 2.37
CA GLU A 202 -1.81 -7.39 1.31
C GLU A 202 -0.28 -7.30 1.31
N GLN A 203 0.34 -7.06 2.47
CA GLN A 203 1.80 -7.07 2.60
C GLN A 203 2.45 -8.39 2.20
N ARG A 204 1.81 -9.54 2.50
CA ARG A 204 2.31 -10.86 2.09
C ARG A 204 2.23 -11.07 0.60
N LEU A 205 1.13 -10.65 -0.01
CA LEU A 205 0.95 -10.72 -1.45
C LEU A 205 1.94 -9.79 -2.18
N ALA A 206 2.22 -8.61 -1.62
CA ALA A 206 3.24 -7.71 -2.14
C ALA A 206 4.65 -8.29 -2.04
N LYS A 207 5.00 -8.91 -0.90
CA LYS A 207 6.29 -9.62 -0.73
C LYS A 207 6.46 -10.79 -1.70
N ALA A 208 5.36 -11.45 -2.06
CA ALA A 208 5.35 -12.49 -3.07
C ALA A 208 5.43 -11.95 -4.51
N GLY A 209 5.36 -10.61 -4.69
CA GLY A 209 5.35 -9.97 -5.99
C GLY A 209 4.04 -10.16 -6.75
N ALA A 210 2.95 -10.54 -6.07
CA ALA A 210 1.65 -10.70 -6.70
C ALA A 210 0.97 -9.36 -6.96
N ILE A 211 1.13 -8.40 -6.05
CA ILE A 211 0.55 -7.05 -6.12
C ILE A 211 1.65 -5.99 -5.96
N SER A 212 1.42 -4.80 -6.52
CA SER A 212 2.25 -3.62 -6.30
C SER A 212 1.56 -2.71 -5.28
N LEU A 213 2.26 -2.31 -4.23
CA LEU A 213 1.73 -1.38 -3.22
C LEU A 213 1.65 0.06 -3.74
N ALA A 214 2.28 0.37 -4.87
CA ALA A 214 2.27 1.71 -5.46
C ALA A 214 0.90 2.13 -6.04
N GLU A 215 -0.06 1.20 -6.17
CA GLU A 215 -1.42 1.49 -6.65
C GLU A 215 -2.36 1.97 -5.53
N MET A 216 -1.86 2.21 -4.31
CA MET A 216 -2.69 2.48 -3.13
C MET A 216 -2.96 3.96 -2.84
N ASP A 217 -2.25 4.91 -3.46
CA ASP A 217 -2.29 6.30 -2.98
C ASP A 217 -3.47 7.14 -3.51
N GLU A 218 -4.26 6.67 -4.48
CA GLU A 218 -5.28 7.53 -5.09
C GLU A 218 -6.73 7.28 -4.61
N THR A 219 -7.03 6.22 -3.85
CA THR A 219 -8.42 5.91 -3.48
C THR A 219 -8.75 5.92 -1.99
N ASP A 220 -7.76 5.98 -1.09
CA ASP A 220 -7.99 5.80 0.35
C ASP A 220 -7.97 7.09 1.18
N ASP A 221 -7.67 8.26 0.59
CA ASP A 221 -7.65 9.53 1.31
C ASP A 221 -9.07 10.04 1.66
N ASN A 222 -10.09 9.57 0.95
CA ASN A 222 -11.48 9.97 1.21
C ASN A 222 -12.15 9.22 2.37
N SER A 223 -11.59 8.11 2.85
CA SER A 223 -12.16 7.35 3.99
C SER A 223 -11.50 7.69 5.34
N ARG A 224 -10.36 8.39 5.31
CA ARG A 224 -9.63 8.80 6.53
C ARG A 224 -10.15 10.09 7.13
N VAL A 225 -10.77 10.95 6.32
CA VAL A 225 -11.28 12.26 6.76
C VAL A 225 -12.56 12.14 7.60
N GLU A 226 -13.37 11.11 7.42
CA GLU A 226 -14.62 10.97 8.18
C GLU A 226 -14.47 10.41 9.60
N ARG A 227 -13.30 9.82 9.96
CA ARG A 227 -13.09 9.25 11.30
C ARG A 227 -12.44 10.19 12.32
N SER A 228 -11.96 11.36 11.91
CA SER A 228 -11.32 12.31 12.81
C SER A 228 -12.26 13.39 13.40
N ASN A 229 -13.50 13.49 12.93
CA ASN A 229 -14.48 14.47 13.43
C ASN A 229 -15.48 13.93 14.46
N GLY A 230 -15.26 12.74 14.99
CA GLY A 230 -15.98 12.21 16.15
C GLY A 230 -15.43 12.77 17.46
N VAL A 231 -15.54 14.08 17.67
CA VAL A 231 -15.30 14.67 19.00
C VAL A 231 -16.41 14.20 19.91
N THR A 232 -16.11 13.21 20.73
CA THR A 232 -16.93 12.80 21.87
C THR A 232 -16.93 13.96 22.88
N ARG A 233 -17.95 14.78 22.81
CA ARG A 233 -18.24 15.72 23.92
C ARG A 233 -18.70 14.89 25.12
N ILE A 234 -17.76 14.63 26.01
CA ILE A 234 -18.07 14.23 27.38
C ILE A 234 -18.74 15.42 28.05
N ARG A 235 -20.03 15.33 28.24
CA ARG A 235 -20.79 16.31 29.03
C ARG A 235 -20.67 15.88 30.48
N ALA A 236 -19.78 16.54 31.21
CA ALA A 236 -19.66 16.43 32.64
C ALA A 236 -20.83 17.13 33.33
N GLY A 237 -21.38 16.48 34.33
CA GLY A 237 -21.86 17.11 35.56
C GLY A 237 -23.27 17.71 35.56
N GLY A 238 -24.12 17.11 36.32
CA GLY A 238 -25.38 17.71 36.78
C GLY A 238 -25.94 16.90 37.92
N THR A 239 -25.55 17.28 39.09
CA THR A 239 -25.94 16.82 40.44
C THR A 239 -27.44 16.73 40.67
N SER A 240 -27.81 15.66 41.39
CA SER A 240 -28.70 15.63 42.56
C SER A 240 -30.05 16.34 42.48
N HIS A 241 -31.14 15.62 42.62
CA HIS A 241 -32.09 15.92 43.68
C HIS A 241 -32.92 14.68 44.04
N TYR A 242 -32.66 14.19 45.23
CA TYR A 242 -33.52 13.36 46.06
C TYR A 242 -34.83 14.11 46.31
N ARG A 243 -35.98 13.47 46.07
CA ARG A 243 -37.22 13.78 46.80
C ARG A 243 -38.02 12.50 47.02
N GLN A 244 -38.13 12.26 48.29
CA GLN A 244 -38.96 11.31 49.01
C GLN A 244 -40.46 11.69 48.93
N ALA A 245 -41.22 10.69 49.30
CA ALA A 245 -42.60 10.72 49.85
C ALA A 245 -43.67 10.61 48.75
N SER A 246 -44.75 9.89 48.95
CA SER A 246 -45.34 9.18 50.10
C SER A 246 -46.52 8.36 49.59
N ASP A 247 -46.71 7.27 50.28
CA ASP A 247 -47.93 6.49 50.49
C ASP A 247 -49.25 7.14 50.04
N SER A 248 -50.11 6.32 49.44
CA SER A 248 -51.53 6.26 49.84
C SER A 248 -52.20 5.03 49.28
N ASP A 249 -52.62 4.19 50.15
CA ASP A 249 -53.62 3.16 50.18
C ASP A 249 -54.91 3.46 49.44
N SER A 250 -55.66 2.39 49.25
CA SER A 250 -57.11 2.16 49.13
C SER A 250 -57.58 1.88 47.70
N ASP A 251 -58.12 0.82 47.50
CA ASP A 251 -59.18 -0.17 47.74
C ASP A 251 -59.10 -1.25 46.64
#